data_94dc8f790eeb30d6f3933267c2f58577
#
_entry.id   94dc8f790eeb30d6f3933267c2f58577
#
_cell.length_a   1.000
_cell.length_b   1.000
_cell.length_c   1.000
_cell.angle_alpha   90.00
_cell.angle_beta   90.00
_cell.angle_gamma   90.00
#
_symmetry.space_group_name_H-M   'P 1'
#
loop_
_entity.id
_entity.type
_entity.pdbx_description
1 polymer ?
#
loop_
_entity_poly.entity_id
_entity_poly.type
_entity_poly.pdbx_seq_one_letter_code
_entity_poly.pdbx_strand_id
1 'polypeptide(L)'
;MSPLPLATGKRTEFKSMRTVYREKRYYCGEYLDVYIFPVFETGKRGLGRGKKRKPTSAAQKKLNQRHREQKLARLLHANFTPDDLELNLSYAVQPENDEEAARLLRNYIRRIQRLRKKRGLPPLKYIAVTERGKKGGRYHHHITISGGIDRDELERLWGLGYANSRRLQF
;
A
#
# COMPACT_ATOMS: atom_id res chain seq x y z
N MET A 1 -76.16 -13.92 11.50
CA MET A 1 -74.86 -13.18 11.31
C MET A 1 -73.76 -14.00 11.93
N SER A 2 -73.00 -14.72 11.08
CA SER A 2 -71.88 -15.57 11.51
C SER A 2 -70.61 -14.72 11.63
N PRO A 3 -69.75 -14.91 12.65
CA PRO A 3 -68.51 -14.16 12.78
C PRO A 3 -67.47 -14.72 11.79
N LEU A 4 -66.73 -13.75 11.18
CA LEU A 4 -65.59 -14.03 10.29
C LEU A 4 -64.44 -14.67 11.05
N PRO A 5 -63.66 -15.62 10.44
CA PRO A 5 -62.54 -16.23 11.06
C PRO A 5 -61.36 -15.29 11.15
N LEU A 6 -60.76 -15.20 12.35
CA LEU A 6 -59.47 -14.52 12.64
C LEU A 6 -58.35 -15.14 11.82
N ALA A 7 -57.66 -14.32 11.02
CA ALA A 7 -56.48 -14.72 10.29
C ALA A 7 -55.33 -15.06 11.29
N THR A 8 -54.96 -16.35 11.37
CA THR A 8 -53.77 -16.78 12.07
C THR A 8 -52.54 -16.35 11.34
N GLY A 9 -51.95 -15.23 11.76
CA GLY A 9 -50.66 -14.77 11.26
C GLY A 9 -49.57 -15.79 11.58
N LYS A 10 -48.90 -16.29 10.56
CA LYS A 10 -47.68 -17.09 10.72
C LYS A 10 -46.63 -16.27 11.40
N ARG A 11 -46.31 -16.61 12.64
CA ARG A 11 -45.17 -16.06 13.38
C ARG A 11 -43.90 -16.45 12.63
N THR A 12 -43.29 -15.55 11.89
CA THR A 12 -41.96 -15.72 11.33
C THR A 12 -40.96 -15.66 12.50
N GLU A 13 -40.50 -16.84 12.91
CA GLU A 13 -39.36 -16.91 13.84
C GLU A 13 -38.12 -16.31 13.17
N PHE A 14 -37.76 -15.10 13.60
CA PHE A 14 -36.43 -14.57 13.28
C PHE A 14 -35.40 -15.40 14.04
N LYS A 15 -34.77 -16.36 13.35
CA LYS A 15 -33.56 -17.01 13.86
C LYS A 15 -32.53 -15.91 14.13
N SER A 16 -32.20 -15.67 15.38
CA SER A 16 -31.09 -14.82 15.80
C SER A 16 -29.82 -15.36 15.14
N MET A 17 -29.34 -14.69 14.09
CA MET A 17 -28.06 -15.02 13.48
C MET A 17 -26.98 -14.61 14.48
N ARG A 18 -26.32 -15.59 15.09
CA ARG A 18 -25.15 -15.35 15.90
C ARG A 18 -24.05 -14.80 14.99
N THR A 19 -23.71 -13.54 15.15
CA THR A 19 -22.62 -12.92 14.42
C THR A 19 -21.31 -13.41 15.02
N VAL A 20 -20.58 -14.23 14.25
CA VAL A 20 -19.23 -14.66 14.62
C VAL A 20 -18.25 -13.62 14.11
N TYR A 21 -17.37 -13.13 14.97
CA TYR A 21 -16.30 -12.22 14.59
C TYR A 21 -15.03 -13.02 14.31
N ARG A 22 -14.30 -12.59 13.29
CA ARG A 22 -12.94 -13.07 12.97
C ARG A 22 -11.95 -11.96 13.21
N GLU A 23 -10.88 -12.31 13.87
CA GLU A 23 -9.73 -11.46 14.08
C GLU A 23 -8.59 -11.83 13.12
N LYS A 24 -7.93 -10.83 12.56
CA LYS A 24 -6.67 -10.96 11.80
C LYS A 24 -5.64 -10.05 12.40
N ARG A 25 -4.52 -10.61 12.81
CA ARG A 25 -3.37 -9.89 13.36
C ARG A 25 -2.24 -9.87 12.35
N TYR A 26 -1.61 -8.69 12.20
CA TYR A 26 -0.43 -8.49 11.38
C TYR A 26 0.67 -7.89 12.25
N TYR A 27 1.73 -8.65 12.46
CA TYR A 27 2.90 -8.19 13.20
C TYR A 27 3.83 -7.46 12.23
N CYS A 28 4.04 -6.17 12.46
CA CYS A 28 4.76 -5.26 11.57
C CYS A 28 5.86 -4.55 12.36
N GLY A 29 6.98 -5.27 12.66
CA GLY A 29 8.02 -4.76 13.54
C GLY A 29 7.48 -4.54 14.96
N GLU A 30 7.56 -3.32 15.45
CA GLU A 30 7.03 -2.92 16.76
C GLU A 30 5.51 -2.66 16.78
N TYR A 31 4.87 -2.69 15.60
CA TYR A 31 3.45 -2.42 15.46
C TYR A 31 2.64 -3.70 15.30
N LEU A 32 1.48 -3.74 15.94
CA LEU A 32 0.46 -4.77 15.76
C LEU A 32 -0.78 -4.15 15.12
N ASP A 33 -1.08 -4.58 13.90
CA ASP A 33 -2.28 -4.15 13.19
C ASP A 33 -3.37 -5.23 13.30
N VAL A 34 -4.51 -4.92 13.92
CA VAL A 34 -5.58 -5.86 14.24
C VAL A 34 -6.86 -5.50 13.51
N TYR A 35 -7.43 -6.48 12.81
CA TYR A 35 -8.72 -6.36 12.13
C TYR A 35 -9.73 -7.31 12.74
N ILE A 36 -10.84 -6.76 13.22
CA ILE A 36 -11.99 -7.51 13.71
C ILE A 36 -13.14 -7.26 12.75
N PHE A 37 -13.70 -8.32 12.17
CA PHE A 37 -14.82 -8.19 11.22
C PHE A 37 -15.81 -9.32 11.39
N PRO A 38 -17.12 -9.06 11.18
CA PRO A 38 -18.16 -10.07 11.25
C PRO A 38 -18.00 -11.09 10.12
N VAL A 39 -18.22 -12.35 10.43
CA VAL A 39 -18.29 -13.45 9.46
C VAL A 39 -19.71 -13.96 9.43
N PHE A 40 -20.33 -13.84 8.27
CA PHE A 40 -21.66 -14.41 8.03
C PHE A 40 -21.47 -15.82 7.48
N GLU A 41 -22.09 -16.80 8.13
CA GLU A 41 -22.17 -18.14 7.59
C GLU A 41 -23.11 -18.14 6.36
N THR A 42 -22.52 -17.94 5.19
CA THR A 42 -23.23 -18.25 3.96
C THR A 42 -23.15 -19.76 3.76
N GLY A 43 -24.27 -20.46 3.90
CA GLY A 43 -24.37 -21.92 3.93
C GLY A 43 -23.97 -22.69 2.64
N LYS A 44 -23.23 -22.03 1.74
CA LYS A 44 -22.61 -22.64 0.56
C LYS A 44 -21.17 -22.15 0.48
N ARG A 45 -20.20 -22.98 0.78
CA ARG A 45 -18.81 -22.78 0.36
C ARG A 45 -18.82 -22.70 -1.16
N GLY A 46 -18.63 -21.48 -1.67
CA GLY A 46 -18.89 -21.18 -3.06
C GLY A 46 -18.01 -21.97 -4.02
N LEU A 47 -18.59 -22.34 -5.12
CA LEU A 47 -17.90 -22.64 -6.36
C LEU A 47 -16.80 -21.59 -6.62
N GLY A 48 -15.66 -22.00 -7.15
CA GLY A 48 -14.52 -21.14 -7.42
C GLY A 48 -14.92 -19.84 -8.13
N ARG A 49 -14.16 -18.80 -7.90
CA ARG A 49 -14.47 -17.45 -8.42
C ARG A 49 -14.49 -17.46 -9.94
N GLY A 50 -15.67 -17.28 -10.54
CA GLY A 50 -15.84 -17.20 -11.99
C GLY A 50 -15.05 -16.05 -12.63
N LYS A 51 -14.81 -16.11 -13.95
CA LYS A 51 -14.15 -15.03 -14.70
C LYS A 51 -14.91 -13.71 -14.52
N LYS A 52 -14.18 -12.63 -14.29
CA LYS A 52 -14.75 -11.29 -14.11
C LYS A 52 -15.38 -10.82 -15.43
N ARG A 53 -16.68 -10.64 -15.45
CA ARG A 53 -17.45 -10.24 -16.65
C ARG A 53 -17.75 -8.73 -16.71
N LYS A 54 -17.63 -8.00 -15.61
CA LYS A 54 -17.99 -6.58 -15.50
C LYS A 54 -16.81 -5.73 -15.02
N PRO A 55 -16.75 -4.45 -15.42
CA PRO A 55 -15.75 -3.50 -14.87
C PRO A 55 -15.85 -3.43 -13.35
N THR A 56 -14.74 -3.12 -12.70
CA THR A 56 -14.72 -2.93 -11.24
C THR A 56 -15.55 -1.69 -10.87
N SER A 57 -16.53 -1.85 -9.98
CA SER A 57 -17.34 -0.73 -9.48
C SER A 57 -16.48 0.32 -8.76
N ALA A 58 -16.97 1.58 -8.67
CA ALA A 58 -16.29 2.65 -7.95
C ALA A 58 -16.04 2.28 -6.47
N ALA A 59 -17.03 1.69 -5.80
CA ALA A 59 -16.89 1.20 -4.42
C ALA A 59 -15.79 0.16 -4.28
N GLN A 60 -15.71 -0.80 -5.21
CA GLN A 60 -14.68 -1.82 -5.20
C GLN A 60 -13.28 -1.23 -5.51
N LYS A 61 -13.20 -0.21 -6.39
CA LYS A 61 -11.93 0.51 -6.64
C LYS A 61 -11.43 1.18 -5.36
N LYS A 62 -12.32 1.88 -4.62
CA LYS A 62 -11.99 2.54 -3.34
C LYS A 62 -11.54 1.53 -2.29
N LEU A 63 -12.22 0.39 -2.18
CA LEU A 63 -11.82 -0.68 -1.26
C LEU A 63 -10.44 -1.26 -1.62
N ASN A 64 -10.19 -1.52 -2.90
CA ASN A 64 -8.90 -2.03 -3.37
C ASN A 64 -7.77 -1.02 -3.12
N GLN A 65 -8.03 0.28 -3.28
CA GLN A 65 -7.08 1.34 -2.95
C GLN A 65 -6.75 1.31 -1.46
N ARG A 66 -7.76 1.32 -0.58
CA ARG A 66 -7.55 1.22 0.88
C ARG A 66 -6.71 0.00 1.28
N HIS A 67 -6.97 -1.17 0.66
CA HIS A 67 -6.17 -2.36 0.93
C HIS A 67 -4.70 -2.22 0.49
N ARG A 68 -4.43 -1.52 -0.61
CA ARG A 68 -3.06 -1.23 -1.06
C ARG A 68 -2.34 -0.30 -0.09
N GLU A 69 -3.00 0.76 0.35
CA GLU A 69 -2.48 1.71 1.34
C GLU A 69 -2.14 1.00 2.66
N GLN A 70 -3.05 0.19 3.18
CA GLN A 70 -2.82 -0.62 4.37
C GLN A 70 -1.65 -1.60 4.20
N LYS A 71 -1.55 -2.26 3.05
CA LYS A 71 -0.44 -3.16 2.76
C LYS A 71 0.90 -2.41 2.73
N LEU A 72 0.93 -1.23 2.12
CA LEU A 72 2.13 -0.40 2.07
C LEU A 72 2.53 0.07 3.47
N ALA A 73 1.60 0.56 4.28
CA ALA A 73 1.86 0.96 5.66
C ALA A 73 2.48 -0.19 6.47
N ARG A 74 1.92 -1.40 6.39
CA ARG A 74 2.48 -2.59 7.05
C ARG A 74 3.90 -2.92 6.59
N LEU A 75 4.17 -2.79 5.28
CA LEU A 75 5.52 -3.02 4.74
C LEU A 75 6.50 -1.98 5.26
N LEU A 76 6.09 -0.71 5.37
CA LEU A 76 6.90 0.36 5.94
C LEU A 76 7.22 0.05 7.40
N HIS A 77 6.22 -0.16 8.24
CA HIS A 77 6.41 -0.48 9.66
C HIS A 77 7.24 -1.74 9.91
N ALA A 78 7.11 -2.76 9.05
CA ALA A 78 7.84 -4.02 9.22
C ALA A 78 9.32 -3.94 8.80
N ASN A 79 9.71 -2.95 7.99
CA ASN A 79 11.04 -2.93 7.37
C ASN A 79 11.86 -1.67 7.64
N PHE A 80 11.22 -0.59 8.09
CA PHE A 80 11.86 0.71 8.27
C PHE A 80 11.64 1.25 9.67
N THR A 81 12.53 2.16 10.07
CA THR A 81 12.55 2.82 11.37
C THR A 81 12.55 4.34 11.18
N PRO A 82 12.37 5.16 12.22
CA PRO A 82 12.50 6.62 12.14
C PRO A 82 13.87 7.13 11.68
N ASP A 83 14.92 6.28 11.76
CA ASP A 83 16.25 6.63 11.26
C ASP A 83 16.44 6.45 9.76
N ASP A 84 15.47 5.80 9.12
CA ASP A 84 15.43 5.62 7.68
C ASP A 84 14.90 6.87 6.97
N LEU A 85 15.06 6.94 5.66
CA LEU A 85 14.84 8.17 4.90
C LEU A 85 13.75 8.00 3.83
N GLU A 86 12.98 9.07 3.66
CA GLU A 86 12.17 9.29 2.47
C GLU A 86 12.89 10.30 1.57
N LEU A 87 13.01 9.97 0.29
CA LEU A 87 13.56 10.85 -0.74
C LEU A 87 12.48 11.19 -1.77
N ASN A 88 12.44 12.47 -2.12
CA ASN A 88 11.65 13.00 -3.23
C ASN A 88 12.61 13.48 -4.31
N LEU A 89 12.54 12.86 -5.48
CA LEU A 89 13.44 13.12 -6.60
C LEU A 89 12.64 13.66 -7.79
N SER A 90 13.12 14.73 -8.38
CA SER A 90 12.58 15.29 -9.61
C SER A 90 13.68 15.52 -10.64
N TYR A 91 13.30 15.79 -11.87
CA TYR A 91 14.20 15.96 -12.99
C TYR A 91 14.31 17.43 -13.43
N ALA A 92 15.51 17.88 -13.73
CA ALA A 92 15.75 19.13 -14.44
C ALA A 92 15.32 19.00 -15.91
N VAL A 93 15.77 17.91 -16.56
CA VAL A 93 15.34 17.51 -17.90
C VAL A 93 14.50 16.26 -17.77
N GLN A 94 13.24 16.31 -18.21
CA GLN A 94 12.30 15.21 -18.05
C GLN A 94 12.68 14.00 -18.92
N PRO A 95 12.53 12.77 -18.40
CA PRO A 95 12.62 11.54 -19.20
C PRO A 95 11.56 11.54 -20.32
N GLU A 96 11.90 10.95 -21.45
CA GLU A 96 11.01 10.86 -22.60
C GLU A 96 9.81 9.94 -22.34
N ASN A 97 10.04 8.85 -21.59
CA ASN A 97 9.04 7.82 -21.34
C ASN A 97 9.24 7.11 -19.99
N ASP A 98 8.30 6.22 -19.65
CA ASP A 98 8.31 5.46 -18.41
C ASP A 98 9.53 4.52 -18.29
N GLU A 99 9.99 3.94 -19.40
CA GLU A 99 11.15 3.05 -19.44
C GLU A 99 12.43 3.80 -19.09
N GLU A 100 12.59 5.00 -19.62
CA GLU A 100 13.73 5.86 -19.30
C GLU A 100 13.70 6.31 -17.84
N ALA A 101 12.57 6.78 -17.36
CA ALA A 101 12.41 7.16 -15.96
C ALA A 101 12.78 5.99 -15.02
N ALA A 102 12.30 4.79 -15.32
CA ALA A 102 12.63 3.58 -14.58
C ALA A 102 14.12 3.21 -14.68
N ARG A 103 14.75 3.41 -15.84
CA ARG A 103 16.19 3.17 -16.03
C ARG A 103 17.04 4.11 -15.19
N LEU A 104 16.71 5.39 -15.20
CA LEU A 104 17.41 6.43 -14.43
C LEU A 104 17.30 6.16 -12.92
N LEU A 105 16.10 5.82 -12.45
CA LEU A 105 15.87 5.43 -11.07
C LEU A 105 16.70 4.18 -10.68
N ARG A 106 16.69 3.12 -11.49
CA ARG A 106 17.52 1.92 -11.23
C ARG A 106 19.01 2.27 -11.16
N ASN A 107 19.49 3.19 -12.01
CA ASN A 107 20.88 3.62 -11.97
C ASN A 107 21.22 4.35 -10.67
N TYR A 108 20.31 5.18 -10.17
CA TYR A 108 20.46 5.83 -8.87
C TYR A 108 20.52 4.80 -7.73
N ILE A 109 19.58 3.87 -7.68
CA ILE A 109 19.58 2.78 -6.68
C ILE A 109 20.89 1.97 -6.72
N ARG A 110 21.39 1.64 -7.91
CA ARG A 110 22.68 0.94 -8.06
C ARG A 110 23.86 1.75 -7.52
N ARG A 111 23.86 3.10 -7.70
CA ARG A 111 24.88 3.97 -7.11
C ARG A 111 24.85 3.90 -5.59
N ILE A 112 23.68 3.99 -4.97
CA ILE A 112 23.51 3.85 -3.52
C ILE A 112 23.99 2.48 -3.04
N GLN A 113 23.62 1.40 -3.72
CA GLN A 113 24.04 0.03 -3.36
C GLN A 113 25.57 -0.12 -3.40
N ARG A 114 26.25 0.42 -4.43
CA ARG A 114 27.72 0.41 -4.52
C ARG A 114 28.36 1.20 -3.38
N LEU A 115 27.80 2.36 -3.05
CA LEU A 115 28.29 3.19 -1.94
C LEU A 115 28.16 2.48 -0.60
N ARG A 116 26.99 1.84 -0.35
CA ARG A 116 26.77 1.03 0.85
C ARG A 116 27.78 -0.12 0.95
N LYS A 117 27.97 -0.86 -0.14
CA LYS A 117 28.95 -1.95 -0.20
C LYS A 117 30.37 -1.45 0.11
N LYS A 118 30.79 -0.32 -0.45
CA LYS A 118 32.10 0.31 -0.19
C LYS A 118 32.30 0.68 1.29
N ARG A 119 31.21 1.02 2.00
CA ARG A 119 31.22 1.41 3.42
C ARG A 119 30.96 0.25 4.39
N GLY A 120 30.80 -0.97 3.91
CA GLY A 120 30.47 -2.12 4.75
C GLY A 120 29.07 -2.04 5.39
N LEU A 121 28.17 -1.22 4.85
CA LEU A 121 26.81 -1.08 5.34
C LEU A 121 25.94 -2.28 4.89
N PRO A 122 24.89 -2.61 5.65
CA PRO A 122 23.94 -3.66 5.28
C PRO A 122 23.31 -3.41 3.89
N PRO A 123 22.84 -4.44 3.20
CA PRO A 123 22.16 -4.30 1.91
C PRO A 123 21.04 -3.26 1.96
N LEU A 124 20.88 -2.48 0.88
CA LEU A 124 19.86 -1.45 0.78
C LEU A 124 18.46 -2.08 0.80
N LYS A 125 17.63 -1.69 1.77
CA LYS A 125 16.18 -1.87 1.70
C LYS A 125 15.59 -0.62 1.08
N TYR A 126 14.65 -0.78 0.15
CA TYR A 126 13.95 0.37 -0.43
C TYR A 126 12.56 0.01 -0.94
N ILE A 127 11.69 1.02 -0.96
CA ILE A 127 10.41 1.02 -1.67
C ILE A 127 10.42 2.27 -2.53
N ALA A 128 10.14 2.14 -3.82
CA ALA A 128 10.15 3.26 -4.75
C ALA A 128 8.85 3.31 -5.56
N VAL A 129 8.33 4.52 -5.71
CA VAL A 129 7.15 4.82 -6.53
C VAL A 129 7.52 5.91 -7.52
N THR A 130 7.18 5.71 -8.79
CA THR A 130 7.29 6.73 -9.83
C THR A 130 5.90 7.30 -10.08
N GLU A 131 5.78 8.60 -10.04
CA GLU A 131 4.54 9.30 -10.34
C GLU A 131 4.71 10.26 -11.53
N ARG A 132 3.63 10.49 -12.25
CA ARG A 132 3.51 11.57 -13.22
C ARG A 132 2.58 12.64 -12.67
N GLY A 133 3.05 13.85 -12.55
CA GLY A 133 2.26 14.99 -12.05
C GLY A 133 0.99 15.21 -12.88
N LYS A 134 -0.11 15.53 -12.22
CA LYS A 134 -1.41 15.78 -12.88
C LYS A 134 -1.36 16.98 -13.83
N LYS A 135 -0.58 18.00 -13.51
CA LYS A 135 -0.36 19.21 -14.34
C LYS A 135 0.99 19.09 -15.03
N GLY A 136 1.00 18.87 -16.34
CA GLY A 136 2.22 18.83 -17.15
C GLY A 136 2.95 17.49 -17.22
N GLY A 137 2.46 16.42 -16.55
CA GLY A 137 2.98 15.05 -16.70
C GLY A 137 4.44 14.85 -16.29
N ARG A 138 5.00 15.74 -15.44
CA ARG A 138 6.41 15.64 -14.99
C ARG A 138 6.62 14.41 -14.13
N TYR A 139 7.69 13.66 -14.40
CA TYR A 139 8.11 12.54 -13.59
C TYR A 139 8.73 12.99 -12.28
N HIS A 140 8.38 12.29 -11.20
CA HIS A 140 9.06 12.36 -9.92
C HIS A 140 9.01 11.00 -9.24
N HIS A 141 9.95 10.78 -8.32
CA HIS A 141 10.04 9.55 -7.57
C HIS A 141 9.94 9.83 -6.08
N HIS A 142 9.17 8.98 -5.40
CA HIS A 142 9.14 8.87 -3.95
C HIS A 142 9.83 7.57 -3.56
N ILE A 143 10.85 7.65 -2.74
CA ILE A 143 11.65 6.49 -2.35
C ILE A 143 11.82 6.46 -0.85
N THR A 144 11.44 5.36 -0.23
CA THR A 144 11.82 5.07 1.16
C THR A 144 13.03 4.16 1.12
N ILE A 145 14.11 4.52 1.84
CA ILE A 145 15.36 3.75 1.89
C ILE A 145 15.85 3.59 3.32
N SER A 146 16.58 2.48 3.56
CA SER A 146 17.30 2.28 4.82
C SER A 146 18.41 3.30 5.00
N GLY A 147 18.52 3.86 6.22
CA GLY A 147 19.50 4.85 6.62
C GLY A 147 20.97 4.38 6.53
N GLY A 148 21.88 5.15 7.16
CA GLY A 148 23.30 4.86 7.22
C GLY A 148 24.17 5.60 6.18
N ILE A 149 23.56 6.34 5.26
CA ILE A 149 24.26 7.29 4.38
C ILE A 149 23.74 8.69 4.69
N ASP A 150 24.64 9.66 4.64
CA ASP A 150 24.29 11.07 4.85
C ASP A 150 23.28 11.58 3.82
N ARG A 151 22.36 12.42 4.27
CA ARG A 151 21.25 12.95 3.46
C ARG A 151 21.75 13.77 2.27
N ASP A 152 22.69 14.69 2.54
CA ASP A 152 23.22 15.59 1.51
C ASP A 152 24.00 14.80 0.46
N GLU A 153 24.64 13.71 0.86
CA GLU A 153 25.34 12.83 -0.08
C GLU A 153 24.36 12.06 -0.97
N LEU A 154 23.24 11.57 -0.41
CA LEU A 154 22.18 10.93 -1.19
C LEU A 154 21.55 11.89 -2.20
N GLU A 155 21.30 13.14 -1.78
CA GLU A 155 20.74 14.17 -2.64
C GLU A 155 21.70 14.53 -3.78
N ARG A 156 22.98 14.74 -3.48
CA ARG A 156 24.03 14.98 -4.50
C ARG A 156 24.19 13.82 -5.46
N LEU A 157 24.05 12.59 -4.97
CA LEU A 157 24.17 11.37 -5.79
C LEU A 157 23.07 11.28 -6.85
N TRP A 158 21.93 11.95 -6.68
CA TRP A 158 20.89 12.01 -7.70
C TRP A 158 21.40 12.63 -9.00
N GLY A 159 21.86 13.86 -8.96
CA GLY A 159 22.55 14.53 -10.06
C GLY A 159 21.71 14.78 -11.32
N LEU A 160 20.39 14.49 -11.32
CA LEU A 160 19.51 14.64 -12.49
C LEU A 160 18.47 15.75 -12.31
N GLY A 161 18.53 16.46 -11.18
CA GLY A 161 17.62 17.52 -10.85
C GLY A 161 17.52 17.75 -9.35
N TYR A 162 16.35 18.16 -8.87
CA TYR A 162 16.14 18.42 -7.46
C TYR A 162 15.92 17.11 -6.70
N ALA A 163 16.60 16.99 -5.57
CA ALA A 163 16.44 15.92 -4.60
C ALA A 163 16.23 16.53 -3.22
N ASN A 164 15.32 15.95 -2.45
CA ASN A 164 15.10 16.32 -1.06
C ASN A 164 14.90 15.05 -0.24
N SER A 165 15.45 15.01 0.95
CA SER A 165 15.34 13.89 1.85
C SER A 165 14.88 14.29 3.24
N ARG A 166 14.11 13.44 3.89
CA ARG A 166 13.68 13.62 5.28
C ARG A 166 13.67 12.28 6.02
N ARG A 167 13.78 12.33 7.34
CA ARG A 167 13.58 11.14 8.17
C ARG A 167 12.14 10.71 8.14
N LEU A 168 11.92 9.39 8.23
CA LEU A 168 10.58 8.84 8.33
C LEU A 168 9.92 9.27 9.63
N GLN A 169 8.62 9.51 9.54
CA GLN A 169 7.73 9.77 10.68
C GLN A 169 6.62 8.72 10.67
N PHE A 170 6.47 7.98 11.77
CA PHE A 170 5.45 6.95 11.97
C PHE A 170 4.41 7.42 12.97
#